data_4d3d1c8a6ae9ca394f740d89c4f0d0bd
#
_entry.id   4d3d1c8a6ae9ca394f740d89c4f0d0bd
#
_cell.length_a   1.000
_cell.length_b   1.000
_cell.length_c   1.000
_cell.angle_alpha   90.00
_cell.angle_beta   90.00
_cell.angle_gamma   90.00
#
_symmetry.space_group_name_H-M   'P 1'
#
loop_
_entity.id
_entity.type
_entity.pdbx_description
1 polymer ?
#
loop_
_entity_poly.entity_id
_entity_poly.type
_entity_poly.pdbx_seq_one_letter_code
_entity_poly.pdbx_strand_id
1 'polypeptide(L)'
;MVIPIRNGARYIEGCVSFLRAQTYQGFEAIFVVDTRSDDGSLEKARELAGQLPRSTVIPQDQGKRLGGNRNIGLEASSGKYVWFLDVDDAPSPYFIEEMRRLLIEEDVDFVCCNFLNTNEKGLIRERPGRTYNTKVLDRDQALIARNDEVFPVSSWCKMFRRSFLMDNGLLFEESFAEDVVHTYRCVDACARICLYDRPLYAYRQTRGSICRGDLDARGLSEIKSYDEVDDICTDPVILRKNAIMKIRSSGHMSYRGFMEFTKSERNRASYEKYLKGSFEGWWNLHQPSKEPFEGWWNLHMSSLYWLAIRTYVRLVYKRNGSYAMKKLK
;
A
#
# COMPACT_ATOMS: atom_id res chain seq x y z
N MET A 1 -13.19 -9.61 11.61
CA MET A 1 -12.15 -8.62 11.27
C MET A 1 -10.84 -8.97 11.96
N VAL A 2 -9.72 -8.56 11.38
CA VAL A 2 -8.38 -8.83 11.88
C VAL A 2 -7.72 -7.51 12.25
N ILE A 3 -7.18 -7.43 13.47
CA ILE A 3 -6.58 -6.22 14.04
C ILE A 3 -5.16 -6.55 14.49
N PRO A 4 -4.16 -6.31 13.62
CA PRO A 4 -2.75 -6.51 13.99
C PRO A 4 -2.29 -5.39 14.93
N ILE A 5 -1.56 -5.74 16.00
CA ILE A 5 -1.10 -4.78 17.01
C ILE A 5 0.38 -4.99 17.32
N ARG A 6 1.15 -3.91 17.24
CA ARG A 6 2.50 -3.80 17.80
C ARG A 6 2.71 -2.41 18.36
N ASN A 7 3.02 -2.29 19.64
CA ASN A 7 3.18 -1.02 20.35
C ASN A 7 1.98 -0.07 20.11
N GLY A 8 0.77 -0.61 20.28
CA GLY A 8 -0.50 0.06 20.01
C GLY A 8 -1.38 0.29 21.24
N ALA A 9 -0.90 0.09 22.48
CA ALA A 9 -1.71 0.13 23.71
C ALA A 9 -2.57 1.39 23.82
N ARG A 10 -2.05 2.54 23.41
CA ARG A 10 -2.76 3.83 23.46
C ARG A 10 -3.97 3.92 22.52
N TYR A 11 -4.07 3.05 21.52
CA TYR A 11 -5.13 3.09 20.51
C TYR A 11 -6.21 2.02 20.72
N ILE A 12 -5.92 0.95 21.48
CA ILE A 12 -6.83 -0.20 21.62
C ILE A 12 -8.21 0.22 22.15
N GLU A 13 -8.26 1.11 23.14
CA GLU A 13 -9.53 1.60 23.70
C GLU A 13 -10.37 2.33 22.64
N GLY A 14 -9.75 3.21 21.86
CA GLY A 14 -10.40 3.89 20.73
C GLY A 14 -10.89 2.90 19.69
N CYS A 15 -10.05 1.93 19.30
CA CYS A 15 -10.40 0.87 18.36
C CYS A 15 -11.63 0.08 18.85
N VAL A 16 -11.64 -0.40 20.09
CA VAL A 16 -12.79 -1.12 20.68
C VAL A 16 -14.04 -0.24 20.71
N SER A 17 -13.89 1.04 21.02
CA SER A 17 -15.01 2.00 20.99
C SER A 17 -15.60 2.17 19.59
N PHE A 18 -14.77 2.28 18.56
CA PHE A 18 -15.24 2.33 17.16
C PHE A 18 -15.92 1.04 16.72
N LEU A 19 -15.45 -0.12 17.19
CA LEU A 19 -16.08 -1.42 16.89
C LEU A 19 -17.45 -1.55 17.56
N ARG A 20 -17.57 -1.12 18.79
CA ARG A 20 -18.86 -1.08 19.52
C ARG A 20 -19.87 -0.14 18.86
N ALA A 21 -19.40 0.91 18.21
CA ALA A 21 -20.23 1.89 17.51
C ALA A 21 -20.66 1.44 16.10
N GLN A 22 -20.18 0.31 15.59
CA GLN A 22 -20.61 -0.19 14.29
C GLN A 22 -22.11 -0.49 14.27
N THR A 23 -22.81 -0.08 13.21
CA THR A 23 -24.25 -0.34 13.05
C THR A 23 -24.54 -1.83 12.84
N TYR A 24 -23.62 -2.58 12.22
CA TYR A 24 -23.70 -4.02 12.09
C TYR A 24 -22.84 -4.72 13.16
N GLN A 25 -23.50 -5.45 14.08
CA GLN A 25 -22.85 -6.12 15.21
C GLN A 25 -22.59 -7.63 14.98
N GLY A 26 -22.95 -8.18 13.82
CA GLY A 26 -22.75 -9.60 13.49
C GLY A 26 -21.31 -9.94 13.05
N PHE A 27 -20.31 -9.47 13.78
CA PHE A 27 -18.90 -9.68 13.46
C PHE A 27 -18.12 -10.37 14.57
N GLU A 28 -16.95 -10.90 14.24
CA GLU A 28 -15.90 -11.32 15.17
C GLU A 28 -14.70 -10.38 15.07
N ALA A 29 -14.03 -10.10 16.18
CA ALA A 29 -12.81 -9.28 16.25
C ALA A 29 -11.62 -10.16 16.69
N ILE A 30 -10.57 -10.23 15.88
CA ILE A 30 -9.37 -11.02 16.14
C ILE A 30 -8.19 -10.05 16.29
N PHE A 31 -7.76 -9.85 17.53
CA PHE A 31 -6.60 -9.04 17.87
C PHE A 31 -5.35 -9.91 17.81
N VAL A 32 -4.46 -9.67 16.85
CA VAL A 32 -3.19 -10.35 16.73
C VAL A 32 -2.09 -9.46 17.29
N VAL A 33 -1.64 -9.76 18.50
CA VAL A 33 -0.73 -8.89 19.26
C VAL A 33 0.69 -9.44 19.23
N ASP A 34 1.62 -8.68 18.67
CA ASP A 34 3.04 -8.99 18.68
C ASP A 34 3.57 -8.93 20.14
N THR A 35 4.05 -10.05 20.66
CA THR A 35 4.56 -10.17 22.04
C THR A 35 5.85 -9.37 22.29
N ARG A 36 6.50 -8.86 21.23
CA ARG A 36 7.62 -7.92 21.32
C ARG A 36 7.16 -6.48 21.62
N SER A 37 5.85 -6.25 21.79
CA SER A 37 5.33 -4.97 22.29
C SER A 37 5.77 -4.77 23.74
N ASP A 38 6.30 -3.59 24.03
CA ASP A 38 6.82 -3.19 25.35
C ASP A 38 5.98 -2.11 26.04
N ASP A 39 4.79 -1.81 25.47
CA ASP A 39 3.88 -0.75 25.92
C ASP A 39 2.61 -1.24 26.64
N GLY A 40 2.51 -2.55 26.96
CA GLY A 40 1.34 -3.15 27.58
C GLY A 40 0.20 -3.46 26.61
N SER A 41 0.48 -3.52 25.30
CA SER A 41 -0.53 -3.81 24.28
C SER A 41 -1.26 -5.13 24.49
N LEU A 42 -0.56 -6.20 24.92
CA LEU A 42 -1.15 -7.52 25.09
C LEU A 42 -2.15 -7.56 26.25
N GLU A 43 -1.75 -7.02 27.39
CA GLU A 43 -2.57 -6.93 28.59
C GLU A 43 -3.82 -6.11 28.31
N LYS A 44 -3.65 -4.95 27.69
CA LYS A 44 -4.75 -4.06 27.35
C LYS A 44 -5.71 -4.65 26.31
N ALA A 45 -5.20 -5.39 25.33
CA ALA A 45 -6.04 -6.09 24.37
C ALA A 45 -6.90 -7.17 25.07
N ARG A 46 -6.31 -7.96 26.00
CA ARG A 46 -7.04 -8.97 26.78
C ARG A 46 -8.13 -8.36 27.65
N GLU A 47 -7.83 -7.24 28.29
CA GLU A 47 -8.80 -6.50 29.12
C GLU A 47 -10.00 -6.00 28.32
N LEU A 48 -9.74 -5.34 27.17
CA LEU A 48 -10.76 -4.61 26.42
C LEU A 48 -11.50 -5.47 25.37
N ALA A 49 -10.88 -6.54 24.87
CA ALA A 49 -11.52 -7.41 23.89
C ALA A 49 -12.84 -8.00 24.40
N GLY A 50 -12.92 -8.33 25.70
CA GLY A 50 -14.14 -8.84 26.34
C GLY A 50 -15.36 -7.89 26.28
N GLN A 51 -15.19 -6.63 25.89
CA GLN A 51 -16.28 -5.69 25.64
C GLN A 51 -16.97 -5.89 24.28
N LEU A 52 -16.43 -6.74 23.42
CA LEU A 52 -17.00 -7.07 22.13
C LEU A 52 -17.72 -8.44 22.19
N PRO A 53 -18.85 -8.62 21.51
CA PRO A 53 -19.67 -9.84 21.61
C PRO A 53 -18.91 -11.12 21.23
N ARG A 54 -18.01 -11.03 20.26
CA ARG A 54 -17.14 -12.13 19.79
C ARG A 54 -15.77 -11.59 19.51
N SER A 55 -14.83 -11.88 20.38
CA SER A 55 -13.46 -11.43 20.24
C SER A 55 -12.47 -12.51 20.65
N THR A 56 -11.32 -12.50 19.99
CA THR A 56 -10.19 -13.38 20.29
C THR A 56 -8.91 -12.55 20.32
N VAL A 57 -8.05 -12.80 21.30
CA VAL A 57 -6.71 -12.20 21.36
C VAL A 57 -5.68 -13.29 21.14
N ILE A 58 -4.90 -13.17 20.08
CA ILE A 58 -3.84 -14.11 19.70
C ILE A 58 -2.49 -13.43 19.98
N PRO A 59 -1.74 -13.87 21.01
CA PRO A 59 -0.38 -13.42 21.19
C PRO A 59 0.51 -14.06 20.11
N GLN A 60 1.28 -13.23 19.40
CA GLN A 60 2.15 -13.66 18.32
C GLN A 60 3.63 -13.50 18.76
N ASP A 61 4.35 -14.61 18.87
CA ASP A 61 5.74 -14.71 19.33
C ASP A 61 6.75 -15.08 18.22
N GLN A 62 6.26 -15.39 17.01
CA GLN A 62 7.06 -15.84 15.87
C GLN A 62 7.87 -14.73 15.20
N GLY A 63 7.87 -13.52 15.73
CA GLY A 63 8.59 -12.39 15.15
C GLY A 63 8.04 -11.88 13.82
N LYS A 64 6.81 -12.23 13.47
CA LYS A 64 6.16 -11.80 12.24
C LYS A 64 5.98 -10.29 12.17
N ARG A 65 5.99 -9.75 10.95
CA ARG A 65 5.68 -8.35 10.66
C ARG A 65 4.17 -8.14 10.50
N LEU A 66 3.78 -6.97 10.06
CA LEU A 66 2.38 -6.58 9.87
C LEU A 66 1.64 -7.54 8.95
N GLY A 67 2.22 -7.90 7.80
CA GLY A 67 1.65 -8.86 6.85
C GLY A 67 1.39 -10.23 7.47
N GLY A 68 2.38 -10.78 8.18
CA GLY A 68 2.23 -12.07 8.85
C GLY A 68 1.21 -12.04 9.98
N ASN A 69 1.08 -10.93 10.71
CA ASN A 69 0.04 -10.77 11.71
C ASN A 69 -1.36 -10.75 11.08
N ARG A 70 -1.52 -10.12 9.92
CA ARG A 70 -2.78 -10.18 9.15
C ARG A 70 -3.09 -11.61 8.69
N ASN A 71 -2.09 -12.36 8.24
CA ASN A 71 -2.26 -13.77 7.84
C ASN A 71 -2.71 -14.65 9.01
N ILE A 72 -2.07 -14.54 10.17
CA ILE A 72 -2.48 -15.28 11.38
C ILE A 72 -3.96 -14.99 11.72
N GLY A 73 -4.37 -13.73 11.67
CA GLY A 73 -5.76 -13.35 11.91
C GLY A 73 -6.72 -13.84 10.82
N LEU A 74 -6.30 -13.86 9.55
CA LEU A 74 -7.08 -14.39 8.43
C LEU A 74 -7.31 -15.90 8.59
N GLU A 75 -6.28 -16.67 8.94
CA GLU A 75 -6.37 -18.10 9.20
C GLU A 75 -7.32 -18.41 10.36
N ALA A 76 -7.21 -17.65 11.45
CA ALA A 76 -8.05 -17.80 12.64
C ALA A 76 -9.51 -17.33 12.43
N SER A 77 -9.79 -16.60 11.34
CA SER A 77 -11.13 -16.06 11.09
C SER A 77 -12.09 -17.11 10.57
N SER A 78 -13.38 -17.00 10.95
CA SER A 78 -14.47 -17.88 10.52
C SER A 78 -15.53 -17.16 9.67
N GLY A 79 -15.51 -15.83 9.66
CA GLY A 79 -16.51 -15.01 8.98
C GLY A 79 -16.47 -15.15 7.45
N LYS A 80 -17.63 -14.98 6.80
CA LYS A 80 -17.75 -15.00 5.33
C LYS A 80 -16.96 -13.89 4.66
N TYR A 81 -16.77 -12.76 5.34
CA TYR A 81 -16.06 -11.57 4.87
C TYR A 81 -14.94 -11.22 5.84
N VAL A 82 -13.84 -10.66 5.33
CA VAL A 82 -12.68 -10.25 6.13
C VAL A 82 -12.36 -8.78 5.88
N TRP A 83 -12.08 -8.09 6.96
CA TRP A 83 -11.58 -6.73 6.99
C TRP A 83 -10.32 -6.65 7.85
N PHE A 84 -9.29 -5.99 7.37
CA PHE A 84 -8.04 -5.73 8.09
C PHE A 84 -8.07 -4.30 8.61
N LEU A 85 -8.18 -4.12 9.93
CA LEU A 85 -8.27 -2.82 10.58
C LEU A 85 -6.97 -2.49 11.29
N ASP A 86 -6.35 -1.37 10.96
CA ASP A 86 -5.20 -0.86 11.71
C ASP A 86 -5.68 -0.22 13.02
N VAL A 87 -5.04 -0.60 14.15
CA VAL A 87 -5.51 -0.28 15.51
C VAL A 87 -5.55 1.22 15.82
N ASP A 88 -4.75 2.03 15.13
CA ASP A 88 -4.62 3.48 15.33
C ASP A 88 -5.57 4.31 14.46
N ASP A 89 -6.37 3.69 13.61
CA ASP A 89 -7.29 4.37 12.70
C ASP A 89 -8.73 4.47 13.24
N ALA A 90 -9.57 5.21 12.52
CA ALA A 90 -10.95 5.48 12.93
C ALA A 90 -11.94 5.18 11.78
N PRO A 91 -12.55 3.98 11.75
CA PRO A 91 -13.58 3.67 10.76
C PRO A 91 -14.89 4.40 11.08
N SER A 92 -15.67 4.68 10.01
CA SER A 92 -17.07 5.11 10.13
C SER A 92 -17.90 4.05 10.86
N PRO A 93 -18.91 4.43 11.66
CA PRO A 93 -19.85 3.47 12.25
C PRO A 93 -20.60 2.60 11.21
N TYR A 94 -20.69 3.05 9.98
CA TYR A 94 -21.36 2.36 8.88
C TYR A 94 -20.42 1.48 8.04
N PHE A 95 -19.14 1.38 8.39
CA PHE A 95 -18.15 0.71 7.56
C PHE A 95 -18.51 -0.74 7.26
N ILE A 96 -18.78 -1.54 8.30
CA ILE A 96 -19.08 -2.96 8.12
C ILE A 96 -20.40 -3.17 7.38
N GLU A 97 -21.43 -2.43 7.71
CA GLU A 97 -22.76 -2.54 7.08
C GLU A 97 -22.69 -2.24 5.58
N GLU A 98 -22.11 -1.10 5.21
CA GLU A 98 -22.05 -0.64 3.82
C GLU A 98 -21.15 -1.54 2.97
N MET A 99 -19.96 -1.87 3.47
CA MET A 99 -19.03 -2.72 2.71
C MET A 99 -19.60 -4.14 2.51
N ARG A 100 -20.24 -4.70 3.56
CA ARG A 100 -20.92 -6.00 3.48
C ARG A 100 -22.11 -5.94 2.51
N ARG A 101 -22.91 -4.88 2.56
CA ARG A 101 -24.04 -4.69 1.65
C ARG A 101 -23.57 -4.76 0.19
N LEU A 102 -22.52 -4.00 -0.17
CA LEU A 102 -21.97 -3.98 -1.53
C LEU A 102 -21.36 -5.33 -1.95
N LEU A 103 -20.69 -6.06 -1.04
CA LEU A 103 -20.21 -7.41 -1.33
C LEU A 103 -21.32 -8.38 -1.71
N ILE A 104 -22.52 -8.17 -1.17
CA ILE A 104 -23.69 -9.04 -1.43
C ILE A 104 -24.42 -8.57 -2.69
N GLU A 105 -24.80 -7.29 -2.77
CA GLU A 105 -25.63 -6.75 -3.83
C GLU A 105 -24.92 -6.75 -5.20
N GLU A 106 -23.63 -6.42 -5.22
CA GLU A 106 -22.84 -6.35 -6.45
C GLU A 106 -22.17 -7.68 -6.81
N ASP A 107 -22.22 -8.67 -5.91
CA ASP A 107 -21.58 -9.98 -6.07
C ASP A 107 -20.11 -9.88 -6.50
N VAL A 108 -19.30 -9.17 -5.71
CA VAL A 108 -17.88 -8.89 -5.97
C VAL A 108 -16.96 -9.59 -4.99
N ASP A 109 -15.70 -9.77 -5.36
CA ASP A 109 -14.68 -10.44 -4.55
C ASP A 109 -14.21 -9.54 -3.41
N PHE A 110 -14.09 -8.24 -3.68
CA PHE A 110 -13.85 -7.24 -2.62
C PHE A 110 -14.42 -5.87 -2.99
N VAL A 111 -14.62 -5.07 -1.95
CA VAL A 111 -15.01 -3.67 -2.03
C VAL A 111 -13.87 -2.81 -1.51
N CYS A 112 -13.58 -1.70 -2.17
CA CYS A 112 -12.64 -0.68 -1.70
C CYS A 112 -13.38 0.64 -1.52
N CYS A 113 -13.45 1.16 -0.29
CA CYS A 113 -14.02 2.47 -0.02
C CYS A 113 -12.99 3.59 -0.09
N ASN A 114 -13.47 4.81 -0.14
CA ASN A 114 -12.65 6.00 0.00
C ASN A 114 -12.30 6.25 1.49
N PHE A 115 -11.36 7.16 1.73
CA PHE A 115 -10.89 7.47 3.08
C PHE A 115 -10.54 8.96 3.25
N LEU A 116 -10.40 9.39 4.48
CA LEU A 116 -9.94 10.72 4.87
C LEU A 116 -8.60 10.62 5.60
N ASN A 117 -7.70 11.57 5.35
CA ASN A 117 -6.50 11.72 6.16
C ASN A 117 -6.82 12.56 7.40
N THR A 118 -6.40 12.08 8.58
CA THR A 118 -6.51 12.83 9.83
C THR A 118 -5.14 13.00 10.48
N ASN A 119 -5.02 14.00 11.34
CA ASN A 119 -3.85 14.14 12.20
C ASN A 119 -3.98 13.24 13.46
N GLU A 120 -2.97 13.26 14.33
CA GLU A 120 -2.97 12.50 15.60
C GLU A 120 -4.21 12.79 16.49
N LYS A 121 -4.79 14.00 16.38
CA LYS A 121 -5.98 14.41 17.13
C LYS A 121 -7.29 14.04 16.44
N GLY A 122 -7.24 13.34 15.30
CA GLY A 122 -8.43 12.98 14.54
C GLY A 122 -9.01 14.12 13.67
N LEU A 123 -8.34 15.28 13.60
CA LEU A 123 -8.81 16.38 12.75
C LEU A 123 -8.50 16.07 11.29
N ILE A 124 -9.49 16.21 10.42
CA ILE A 124 -9.36 16.00 8.98
C ILE A 124 -8.36 17.02 8.42
N ARG A 125 -7.32 16.54 7.73
CA ARG A 125 -6.30 17.37 7.10
C ARG A 125 -6.60 17.68 5.65
N GLU A 126 -6.94 16.65 4.90
CA GLU A 126 -7.26 16.76 3.46
C GLU A 126 -8.12 15.56 3.05
N ARG A 127 -8.98 15.74 2.07
CA ARG A 127 -9.58 14.61 1.37
C ARG A 127 -8.50 13.93 0.54
N PRO A 128 -8.48 12.60 0.43
CA PRO A 128 -7.59 11.92 -0.50
C PRO A 128 -7.80 12.52 -1.90
N GLY A 129 -6.71 12.82 -2.57
CA GLY A 129 -6.70 13.66 -3.77
C GLY A 129 -7.39 13.07 -5.01
N ARG A 130 -8.09 11.95 -4.91
CA ARG A 130 -8.85 11.35 -6.01
C ARG A 130 -10.22 10.92 -5.55
N THR A 131 -11.24 11.56 -6.09
CA THR A 131 -12.61 11.10 -6.02
C THR A 131 -12.88 10.20 -7.22
N TYR A 132 -13.48 9.06 -6.99
CA TYR A 132 -14.02 8.18 -8.02
C TYR A 132 -15.50 7.96 -7.74
N ASN A 133 -16.30 7.77 -8.79
CA ASN A 133 -17.70 7.40 -8.62
C ASN A 133 -17.78 5.93 -8.21
N THR A 134 -18.83 5.58 -7.48
CA THR A 134 -19.14 4.19 -7.17
C THR A 134 -19.32 3.40 -8.47
N LYS A 135 -18.57 2.32 -8.62
CA LYS A 135 -18.61 1.47 -9.81
C LYS A 135 -18.08 0.08 -9.55
N VAL A 136 -18.61 -0.88 -10.29
CA VAL A 136 -18.09 -2.23 -10.37
C VAL A 136 -17.13 -2.33 -11.54
N LEU A 137 -16.02 -2.98 -11.33
CA LEU A 137 -14.96 -3.20 -12.32
C LEU A 137 -14.70 -4.69 -12.45
N ASP A 138 -14.50 -5.16 -13.67
CA ASP A 138 -13.87 -6.45 -13.93
C ASP A 138 -12.36 -6.39 -13.65
N ARG A 139 -11.69 -7.55 -13.78
CA ARG A 139 -10.24 -7.68 -13.53
C ARG A 139 -9.41 -6.66 -14.31
N ASP A 140 -9.64 -6.53 -15.62
CA ASP A 140 -8.80 -5.70 -16.48
C ASP A 140 -9.02 -4.21 -16.20
N GLN A 141 -10.27 -3.81 -16.00
CA GLN A 141 -10.64 -2.46 -15.58
C GLN A 141 -10.05 -2.14 -14.18
N ALA A 142 -10.08 -3.09 -13.25
CA ALA A 142 -9.51 -2.93 -11.92
C ALA A 142 -8.00 -2.79 -11.96
N LEU A 143 -7.32 -3.54 -12.83
CA LEU A 143 -5.88 -3.46 -13.02
C LEU A 143 -5.47 -2.09 -13.58
N ILE A 144 -6.17 -1.58 -14.59
CA ILE A 144 -5.98 -0.23 -15.13
C ILE A 144 -6.23 0.82 -14.04
N ALA A 145 -7.35 0.71 -13.32
CA ALA A 145 -7.70 1.64 -12.25
C ALA A 145 -6.66 1.64 -11.11
N ARG A 146 -6.12 0.45 -10.74
CA ARG A 146 -5.03 0.36 -9.75
C ARG A 146 -3.76 0.99 -10.28
N ASN A 147 -3.40 0.69 -11.52
CA ASN A 147 -2.25 1.28 -12.18
C ASN A 147 -2.37 2.81 -12.26
N ASP A 148 -3.55 3.37 -12.48
CA ASP A 148 -3.82 4.80 -12.46
C ASP A 148 -3.95 5.38 -11.05
N GLU A 149 -3.65 4.60 -10.02
CA GLU A 149 -3.76 4.97 -8.61
C GLU A 149 -5.17 5.49 -8.25
N VAL A 150 -6.22 5.05 -8.96
CA VAL A 150 -7.61 5.46 -8.70
C VAL A 150 -8.01 5.04 -7.29
N PHE A 151 -7.58 3.88 -6.84
CA PHE A 151 -7.79 3.41 -5.46
C PHE A 151 -6.47 2.99 -4.80
N PRO A 152 -6.37 3.04 -3.45
CA PRO A 152 -5.12 2.79 -2.73
C PRO A 152 -4.75 1.30 -2.69
N VAL A 153 -3.45 1.03 -2.47
CA VAL A 153 -2.96 -0.33 -2.16
C VAL A 153 -3.34 -0.77 -0.74
N SER A 154 -3.60 0.16 0.16
CA SER A 154 -3.85 -0.11 1.58
C SER A 154 -4.99 -1.10 1.82
N SER A 155 -4.78 -2.08 2.68
CA SER A 155 -5.76 -3.14 2.96
C SER A 155 -6.88 -2.69 3.89
N TRP A 156 -6.64 -1.68 4.74
CA TRP A 156 -7.61 -1.21 5.75
C TRP A 156 -8.89 -0.56 5.16
N CYS A 157 -8.86 -0.03 3.94
CA CYS A 157 -10.05 0.49 3.25
C CYS A 157 -10.78 -0.56 2.40
N LYS A 158 -10.46 -1.83 2.54
CA LYS A 158 -11.02 -2.93 1.75
C LYS A 158 -11.70 -3.96 2.64
N MET A 159 -12.78 -4.55 2.12
CA MET A 159 -13.41 -5.74 2.70
C MET A 159 -13.49 -6.82 1.62
N PHE A 160 -13.06 -8.02 1.96
CA PHE A 160 -12.90 -9.14 1.04
C PHE A 160 -13.88 -10.28 1.35
N ARG A 161 -14.27 -11.06 0.34
CA ARG A 161 -14.79 -12.40 0.59
C ARG A 161 -13.64 -13.27 1.15
N ARG A 162 -13.86 -13.92 2.28
CA ARG A 162 -12.82 -14.77 2.88
C ARG A 162 -12.42 -15.92 1.96
N SER A 163 -13.40 -16.60 1.33
CA SER A 163 -13.12 -17.65 0.36
C SER A 163 -12.25 -17.17 -0.79
N PHE A 164 -12.49 -15.97 -1.32
CA PHE A 164 -11.65 -15.40 -2.37
C PHE A 164 -10.17 -15.32 -1.95
N LEU A 165 -9.89 -14.86 -0.73
CA LEU A 165 -8.50 -14.80 -0.24
C LEU A 165 -7.91 -16.22 -0.02
N MET A 166 -8.66 -17.11 0.61
CA MET A 166 -8.18 -18.44 0.99
C MET A 166 -8.01 -19.37 -0.20
N ASP A 167 -8.99 -19.41 -1.10
CA ASP A 167 -8.99 -20.33 -2.25
C ASP A 167 -7.93 -19.97 -3.30
N ASN A 168 -7.54 -18.69 -3.36
CA ASN A 168 -6.48 -18.19 -4.26
C ASN A 168 -5.12 -18.03 -3.55
N GLY A 169 -4.98 -18.38 -2.28
CA GLY A 169 -3.73 -18.25 -1.54
C GLY A 169 -3.22 -16.81 -1.41
N LEU A 170 -4.14 -15.85 -1.33
CA LEU A 170 -3.81 -14.41 -1.31
C LEU A 170 -3.38 -13.96 0.09
N LEU A 171 -2.18 -14.34 0.46
CA LEU A 171 -1.55 -13.98 1.74
C LEU A 171 -0.65 -12.75 1.58
N PHE A 172 -0.46 -12.03 2.68
CA PHE A 172 0.47 -10.90 2.75
C PHE A 172 1.91 -11.39 2.86
N GLU A 173 2.81 -10.67 2.20
CA GLU A 173 4.25 -10.88 2.34
C GLU A 173 4.81 -10.30 3.65
N GLU A 174 5.96 -10.86 4.10
CA GLU A 174 6.71 -10.35 5.25
C GLU A 174 7.62 -9.17 4.84
N SER A 175 7.02 -8.12 4.28
CA SER A 175 7.72 -6.94 3.75
C SER A 175 7.24 -5.64 4.43
N PHE A 176 7.86 -4.51 4.14
CA PHE A 176 7.38 -3.19 4.59
C PHE A 176 6.27 -2.62 3.69
N ALA A 177 6.11 -3.17 2.50
CA ALA A 177 5.13 -2.74 1.50
C ALA A 177 4.23 -3.94 1.12
N GLU A 178 3.84 -4.72 2.12
CA GLU A 178 3.02 -5.93 1.99
C GLU A 178 1.70 -5.67 1.26
N ASP A 179 1.12 -4.49 1.45
CA ASP A 179 -0.13 -4.07 0.82
C ASP A 179 -0.01 -3.92 -0.71
N VAL A 180 1.17 -3.58 -1.24
CA VAL A 180 1.39 -3.39 -2.67
C VAL A 180 1.18 -4.72 -3.39
N VAL A 181 1.98 -5.72 -3.07
CA VAL A 181 1.93 -7.05 -3.71
C VAL A 181 0.57 -7.68 -3.48
N HIS A 182 0.08 -7.66 -2.24
CA HIS A 182 -1.22 -8.22 -1.90
C HIS A 182 -2.35 -7.62 -2.73
N THR A 183 -2.40 -6.29 -2.88
CA THR A 183 -3.45 -5.63 -3.68
C THR A 183 -3.36 -6.02 -5.16
N TYR A 184 -2.17 -6.07 -5.76
CA TYR A 184 -2.03 -6.48 -7.15
C TYR A 184 -2.38 -7.95 -7.37
N ARG A 185 -1.99 -8.86 -6.47
CA ARG A 185 -2.42 -10.27 -6.51
C ARG A 185 -3.94 -10.41 -6.38
N CYS A 186 -4.58 -9.63 -5.49
CA CYS A 186 -6.02 -9.62 -5.38
C CYS A 186 -6.71 -9.10 -6.65
N VAL A 187 -6.17 -8.05 -7.28
CA VAL A 187 -6.73 -7.52 -8.54
C VAL A 187 -6.51 -8.50 -9.69
N ASP A 188 -5.36 -9.18 -9.74
CA ASP A 188 -5.08 -10.17 -10.79
C ASP A 188 -5.97 -11.42 -10.68
N ALA A 189 -6.28 -11.86 -9.47
CA ALA A 189 -7.11 -13.04 -9.21
C ALA A 189 -8.61 -12.76 -9.20
N CYS A 190 -9.06 -11.50 -9.11
CA CYS A 190 -10.47 -11.19 -8.95
C CYS A 190 -11.27 -11.37 -10.25
N ALA A 191 -12.54 -11.76 -10.11
CA ALA A 191 -13.51 -11.63 -11.20
C ALA A 191 -14.05 -10.20 -11.28
N ARG A 192 -14.44 -9.64 -10.13
CA ARG A 192 -15.03 -8.30 -10.04
C ARG A 192 -14.72 -7.64 -8.70
N ILE A 193 -14.55 -6.30 -8.72
CA ILE A 193 -14.42 -5.47 -7.53
C ILE A 193 -15.42 -4.33 -7.55
N CYS A 194 -15.77 -3.79 -6.38
CA CYS A 194 -16.52 -2.56 -6.27
C CYS A 194 -15.65 -1.45 -5.67
N LEU A 195 -15.54 -0.33 -6.39
CA LEU A 195 -15.02 0.92 -5.85
C LEU A 195 -16.19 1.72 -5.30
N TYR A 196 -16.12 2.11 -4.02
CA TYR A 196 -17.15 2.86 -3.33
C TYR A 196 -16.66 4.27 -2.99
N ASP A 197 -17.32 5.29 -3.50
CA ASP A 197 -16.87 6.69 -3.42
C ASP A 197 -16.99 7.31 -2.01
N ARG A 198 -17.71 6.65 -1.09
CA ARG A 198 -17.88 7.16 0.27
C ARG A 198 -16.63 6.99 1.13
N PRO A 199 -16.21 8.04 1.86
CA PRO A 199 -15.10 7.96 2.79
C PRO A 199 -15.55 7.30 4.10
N LEU A 200 -15.46 5.97 4.17
CA LEU A 200 -15.84 5.20 5.35
C LEU A 200 -14.68 4.97 6.33
N TYR A 201 -13.51 5.48 6.04
CA TYR A 201 -12.31 5.25 6.84
C TYR A 201 -11.54 6.56 7.07
N ALA A 202 -11.11 6.81 8.29
CA ALA A 202 -10.23 7.92 8.64
C ALA A 202 -8.85 7.41 9.01
N TYR A 203 -7.91 7.55 8.08
CA TYR A 203 -6.51 7.17 8.25
C TYR A 203 -5.79 8.19 9.12
N ARG A 204 -5.26 7.75 10.26
CA ARG A 204 -4.56 8.61 11.23
C ARG A 204 -3.07 8.68 10.93
N GLN A 205 -2.58 9.88 10.66
CA GLN A 205 -1.16 10.14 10.48
C GLN A 205 -0.47 10.31 11.83
N THR A 206 0.12 9.23 12.35
CA THR A 206 0.80 9.19 13.65
C THR A 206 2.30 9.48 13.53
N ARG A 207 2.89 10.08 14.58
CA ARG A 207 4.35 10.17 14.72
C ARG A 207 4.88 8.77 15.09
N GLY A 208 5.90 8.29 14.38
CA GLY A 208 6.45 6.94 14.58
C GLY A 208 5.76 5.83 13.81
N SER A 209 4.83 6.18 12.89
CA SER A 209 4.30 5.23 11.92
C SER A 209 5.43 4.52 11.16
N ILE A 210 5.24 3.22 10.88
CA ILE A 210 6.15 2.39 10.06
C ILE A 210 6.48 3.08 8.74
N CYS A 211 5.53 3.81 8.18
CA CYS A 211 5.70 4.62 6.96
C CYS A 211 6.72 5.77 7.09
N ARG A 212 7.21 6.09 8.29
CA ARG A 212 8.18 7.16 8.57
C ARG A 212 9.48 6.65 9.19
N GLY A 213 9.69 5.33 9.25
CA GLY A 213 10.87 4.69 9.79
C GLY A 213 12.09 4.76 8.86
N ASP A 214 12.92 3.72 8.86
CA ASP A 214 14.10 3.60 8.02
C ASP A 214 13.72 3.69 6.53
N LEU A 215 14.05 4.84 5.91
CA LEU A 215 13.71 5.15 4.53
C LEU A 215 14.42 4.22 3.54
N ASP A 216 15.62 3.72 3.88
CA ASP A 216 16.38 2.83 3.01
C ASP A 216 15.74 1.43 2.99
N ALA A 217 15.48 0.86 4.16
CA ALA A 217 14.83 -0.44 4.27
C ALA A 217 13.43 -0.44 3.65
N ARG A 218 12.69 0.65 3.84
CA ARG A 218 11.37 0.84 3.25
C ARG A 218 11.45 0.96 1.73
N GLY A 219 12.32 1.82 1.22
CA GLY A 219 12.47 2.03 -0.22
C GLY A 219 12.88 0.75 -0.95
N LEU A 220 13.82 -0.03 -0.38
CA LEU A 220 14.21 -1.34 -0.92
C LEU A 220 13.05 -2.33 -0.90
N SER A 221 12.24 -2.34 0.16
CA SER A 221 11.07 -3.19 0.25
C SER A 221 9.99 -2.82 -0.76
N GLU A 222 9.70 -1.52 -0.94
CA GLU A 222 8.76 -1.04 -1.95
C GLU A 222 9.22 -1.44 -3.36
N ILE A 223 10.51 -1.29 -3.67
CA ILE A 223 11.06 -1.67 -4.97
C ILE A 223 10.90 -3.16 -5.20
N LYS A 224 11.25 -3.99 -4.22
CA LYS A 224 11.06 -5.44 -4.29
C LYS A 224 9.60 -5.81 -4.54
N SER A 225 8.67 -5.14 -3.88
CA SER A 225 7.24 -5.35 -4.09
C SER A 225 6.82 -5.03 -5.54
N TYR A 226 7.36 -3.96 -6.15
CA TYR A 226 7.12 -3.66 -7.56
C TYR A 226 7.83 -4.62 -8.51
N ASP A 227 8.96 -5.23 -8.13
CA ASP A 227 9.58 -6.32 -8.90
C ASP A 227 8.66 -7.55 -8.93
N GLU A 228 8.04 -7.90 -7.81
CA GLU A 228 7.07 -8.99 -7.73
C GLU A 228 5.79 -8.69 -8.55
N VAL A 229 5.34 -7.42 -8.56
CA VAL A 229 4.23 -7.00 -9.43
C VAL A 229 4.59 -7.13 -10.92
N ASP A 230 5.83 -6.82 -11.31
CA ASP A 230 6.29 -7.01 -12.69
C ASP A 230 6.30 -8.50 -13.10
N ASP A 231 6.46 -9.42 -12.14
CA ASP A 231 6.40 -10.87 -12.40
C ASP A 231 4.94 -11.36 -12.58
N ILE A 232 3.98 -10.67 -11.98
CA ILE A 232 2.54 -10.95 -12.08
C ILE A 232 1.95 -10.35 -13.37
N CYS A 233 2.35 -9.13 -13.70
CA CYS A 233 1.75 -8.32 -14.76
C CYS A 233 2.71 -8.17 -15.95
N THR A 234 2.28 -8.60 -17.13
CA THR A 234 3.06 -8.44 -18.39
C THR A 234 2.63 -7.22 -19.21
N ASP A 235 1.59 -6.49 -18.80
CA ASP A 235 1.10 -5.31 -19.51
C ASP A 235 2.17 -4.19 -19.55
N PRO A 236 2.57 -3.70 -20.74
CA PRO A 236 3.62 -2.68 -20.88
C PRO A 236 3.32 -1.37 -20.14
N VAL A 237 2.04 -0.99 -20.00
CA VAL A 237 1.62 0.23 -19.31
C VAL A 237 1.87 0.07 -17.81
N ILE A 238 1.53 -1.09 -17.25
CA ILE A 238 1.76 -1.42 -15.83
C ILE A 238 3.26 -1.47 -15.54
N LEU A 239 4.03 -2.19 -16.36
CA LEU A 239 5.49 -2.31 -16.22
C LEU A 239 6.18 -0.94 -16.26
N ARG A 240 5.74 -0.04 -17.17
CA ARG A 240 6.25 1.33 -17.23
C ARG A 240 5.95 2.11 -15.95
N LYS A 241 4.76 1.96 -15.39
CA LYS A 241 4.37 2.68 -14.19
C LYS A 241 5.06 2.14 -12.95
N ASN A 242 5.24 0.82 -12.86
CA ASN A 242 6.03 0.20 -11.81
C ASN A 242 7.49 0.70 -11.83
N ALA A 243 8.08 0.84 -13.01
CA ALA A 243 9.41 1.44 -13.15
C ALA A 243 9.46 2.88 -12.57
N ILE A 244 8.41 3.69 -12.82
CA ILE A 244 8.28 5.04 -12.21
C ILE A 244 8.20 4.94 -10.69
N MET A 245 7.41 4.02 -10.15
CA MET A 245 7.27 3.85 -8.70
C MET A 245 8.58 3.39 -8.05
N LYS A 246 9.31 2.47 -8.68
CA LYS A 246 10.66 2.06 -8.22
C LYS A 246 11.63 3.25 -8.15
N ILE A 247 11.61 4.13 -9.17
CA ILE A 247 12.42 5.35 -9.18
C ILE A 247 12.01 6.30 -8.07
N ARG A 248 10.70 6.47 -7.83
CA ARG A 248 10.20 7.27 -6.72
C ARG A 248 10.72 6.76 -5.37
N SER A 249 10.58 5.46 -5.13
CA SER A 249 11.06 4.82 -3.89
C SER A 249 12.57 4.97 -3.72
N SER A 250 13.35 4.82 -4.81
CA SER A 250 14.80 5.04 -4.79
C SER A 250 15.20 6.49 -4.49
N GLY A 251 14.40 7.46 -4.94
CA GLY A 251 14.65 8.90 -4.70
C GLY A 251 14.50 9.31 -3.24
N HIS A 252 13.82 8.52 -2.42
CA HIS A 252 13.68 8.74 -0.97
C HIS A 252 14.79 8.10 -0.14
N MET A 253 15.62 7.24 -0.76
CA MET A 253 16.71 6.55 -0.08
C MET A 253 17.90 7.47 0.20
N SER A 254 18.68 7.09 1.22
CA SER A 254 20.03 7.61 1.41
C SER A 254 20.93 7.22 0.23
N TYR A 255 22.13 7.85 0.17
CA TYR A 255 23.15 7.42 -0.80
C TYR A 255 23.47 5.94 -0.70
N ARG A 256 23.59 5.41 0.53
CA ARG A 256 23.92 4.01 0.78
C ARG A 256 22.80 3.10 0.30
N GLY A 257 21.54 3.42 0.60
CA GLY A 257 20.37 2.66 0.15
C GLY A 257 20.26 2.64 -1.38
N PHE A 258 20.52 3.80 -2.03
CA PHE A 258 20.53 3.87 -3.49
C PHE A 258 21.65 3.01 -4.11
N MET A 259 22.84 2.97 -3.52
CA MET A 259 23.92 2.11 -3.99
C MET A 259 23.59 0.61 -3.83
N GLU A 260 22.88 0.25 -2.77
CA GLU A 260 22.37 -1.11 -2.58
C GLU A 260 21.34 -1.48 -3.66
N PHE A 261 20.40 -0.57 -3.92
CA PHE A 261 19.43 -0.71 -5.02
C PHE A 261 20.09 -0.98 -6.38
N THR A 262 21.16 -0.25 -6.69
CA THR A 262 21.86 -0.37 -8.00
C THR A 262 22.75 -1.61 -8.14
N LYS A 263 22.91 -2.43 -7.09
CA LYS A 263 23.60 -3.72 -7.21
C LYS A 263 22.81 -4.74 -8.04
N SER A 264 21.48 -4.65 -8.05
CA SER A 264 20.62 -5.50 -8.87
C SER A 264 20.69 -5.05 -10.35
N GLU A 265 21.03 -5.99 -11.26
CA GLU A 265 21.00 -5.72 -12.71
C GLU A 265 19.59 -5.37 -13.20
N ARG A 266 18.56 -6.07 -12.68
CA ARG A 266 17.15 -5.80 -12.98
C ARG A 266 16.77 -4.36 -12.63
N ASN A 267 17.17 -3.89 -11.46
CA ASN A 267 16.89 -2.54 -11.02
C ASN A 267 17.61 -1.49 -11.86
N ARG A 268 18.88 -1.76 -12.21
CA ARG A 268 19.64 -0.90 -13.13
C ARG A 268 18.98 -0.82 -14.49
N ALA A 269 18.63 -1.94 -15.09
CA ALA A 269 18.00 -2.00 -16.41
C ALA A 269 16.64 -1.27 -16.43
N SER A 270 15.81 -1.43 -15.40
CA SER A 270 14.53 -0.71 -15.27
C SER A 270 14.74 0.80 -15.15
N TYR A 271 15.73 1.22 -14.36
CA TYR A 271 16.06 2.62 -14.17
C TYR A 271 16.63 3.26 -15.45
N GLU A 272 17.56 2.58 -16.12
CA GLU A 272 18.15 3.01 -17.39
C GLU A 272 17.10 3.13 -18.49
N LYS A 273 16.27 2.12 -18.65
CA LYS A 273 15.18 2.11 -19.64
C LYS A 273 14.23 3.31 -19.48
N TYR A 274 13.84 3.59 -18.25
CA TYR A 274 12.94 4.71 -17.96
C TYR A 274 13.61 6.07 -18.21
N LEU A 275 14.82 6.25 -17.72
CA LEU A 275 15.57 7.50 -17.91
C LEU A 275 15.94 7.72 -19.36
N LYS A 276 16.37 6.66 -20.07
CA LYS A 276 16.67 6.71 -21.50
C LYS A 276 15.44 7.20 -22.27
N GLY A 277 14.26 6.63 -22.02
CA GLY A 277 13.01 7.05 -22.67
C GLY A 277 12.59 8.50 -22.36
N SER A 278 12.81 8.94 -21.13
CA SER A 278 12.50 10.32 -20.72
C SER A 278 13.46 11.34 -21.35
N PHE A 279 14.73 10.98 -21.45
CA PHE A 279 15.76 11.81 -22.07
C PHE A 279 15.66 11.84 -23.60
N GLU A 280 15.29 10.72 -24.22
CA GLU A 280 15.03 10.60 -25.66
C GLU A 280 13.87 11.50 -26.08
N GLY A 281 12.79 11.53 -25.33
CA GLY A 281 11.67 12.43 -25.56
C GLY A 281 12.09 13.91 -25.49
N TRP A 282 12.90 14.28 -24.47
CA TRP A 282 13.46 15.62 -24.35
C TRP A 282 14.44 15.96 -25.49
N TRP A 283 15.35 15.02 -25.84
CA TRP A 283 16.33 15.19 -26.92
C TRP A 283 15.66 15.44 -28.26
N ASN A 284 14.66 14.63 -28.62
CA ASN A 284 13.94 14.75 -29.89
C ASN A 284 13.16 16.08 -30.01
N LEU A 285 12.73 16.64 -28.87
CA LEU A 285 12.08 17.96 -28.83
C LEU A 285 13.05 19.13 -28.97
N HIS A 286 14.28 19.01 -28.48
CA HIS A 286 15.21 20.13 -28.37
C HIS A 286 16.40 20.08 -29.31
N GLN A 287 16.68 18.92 -29.94
CA GLN A 287 17.82 18.74 -30.86
C GLN A 287 17.48 17.88 -32.10
N PRO A 288 16.47 18.25 -32.90
CA PRO A 288 15.98 17.40 -33.98
C PRO A 288 16.92 17.15 -35.16
N SER A 289 18.10 17.80 -35.21
CA SER A 289 19.04 17.74 -36.38
C SER A 289 20.40 17.17 -36.05
N LYS A 290 20.61 16.59 -34.87
CA LYS A 290 21.92 16.03 -34.47
C LYS A 290 21.88 14.51 -34.35
N GLU A 291 23.05 13.90 -34.16
CA GLU A 291 23.27 12.43 -34.11
C GLU A 291 22.13 11.66 -33.40
N PRO A 292 21.83 10.45 -33.88
CA PRO A 292 20.83 9.60 -33.24
C PRO A 292 21.09 9.51 -31.73
N PHE A 293 20.06 9.73 -30.92
CA PHE A 293 20.12 9.68 -29.46
C PHE A 293 20.83 8.46 -28.92
N GLU A 294 20.68 7.33 -29.54
CA GLU A 294 21.28 6.07 -29.14
C GLU A 294 22.80 6.04 -29.23
N GLY A 295 23.37 6.65 -30.28
CA GLY A 295 24.83 6.81 -30.42
C GLY A 295 25.40 7.73 -29.36
N TRP A 296 24.73 8.87 -29.09
CA TRP A 296 25.11 9.81 -28.05
C TRP A 296 25.01 9.17 -26.66
N TRP A 297 23.92 8.44 -26.38
CA TRP A 297 23.70 7.75 -25.11
C TRP A 297 24.81 6.74 -24.80
N ASN A 298 25.15 5.89 -25.74
CA ASN A 298 26.15 4.84 -25.54
C ASN A 298 27.57 5.39 -25.35
N LEU A 299 27.90 6.54 -25.97
CA LEU A 299 29.20 7.19 -25.87
C LEU A 299 29.41 7.94 -24.56
N HIS A 300 28.37 8.56 -24.01
CA HIS A 300 28.51 9.54 -22.93
C HIS A 300 28.00 9.04 -21.55
N MET A 301 27.37 7.88 -21.50
CA MET A 301 26.59 7.46 -20.34
C MET A 301 27.14 6.21 -19.61
N SER A 302 28.47 6.01 -19.65
CA SER A 302 29.12 5.01 -18.77
C SER A 302 29.19 5.50 -17.29
N SER A 303 30.23 5.39 -16.56
CA SER A 303 30.31 5.60 -15.10
C SER A 303 29.99 7.04 -14.57
N LEU A 304 30.17 8.09 -15.38
CA LEU A 304 29.86 9.49 -14.98
C LEU A 304 28.35 9.79 -14.93
N TYR A 305 27.56 9.04 -15.64
CA TYR A 305 26.11 9.16 -15.73
C TYR A 305 25.40 8.90 -14.39
N TRP A 306 25.76 7.84 -13.70
CA TRP A 306 25.20 7.53 -12.39
C TRP A 306 25.50 8.62 -11.35
N LEU A 307 26.62 9.29 -11.47
CA LEU A 307 27.00 10.42 -10.64
C LEU A 307 26.16 11.67 -10.97
N ALA A 308 25.92 11.92 -12.26
CA ALA A 308 25.13 13.05 -12.76
C ALA A 308 23.64 12.90 -12.41
N ILE A 309 23.07 11.70 -12.60
CA ILE A 309 21.67 11.41 -12.20
C ILE A 309 21.49 11.53 -10.70
N ARG A 310 22.43 11.01 -9.91
CA ARG A 310 22.42 11.18 -8.46
C ARG A 310 22.41 12.64 -8.04
N THR A 311 23.21 13.45 -8.69
CA THR A 311 23.31 14.89 -8.41
C THR A 311 22.03 15.60 -8.87
N TYR A 312 21.49 15.23 -10.04
CA TYR A 312 20.24 15.78 -10.57
C TYR A 312 19.02 15.38 -9.70
N VAL A 313 18.84 14.12 -9.36
CA VAL A 313 17.78 13.65 -8.46
C VAL A 313 17.89 14.34 -7.09
N ARG A 314 19.11 14.49 -6.56
CA ARG A 314 19.35 15.19 -5.30
C ARG A 314 19.06 16.70 -5.37
N LEU A 315 19.39 17.36 -6.48
CA LEU A 315 19.14 18.79 -6.71
C LEU A 315 17.66 19.08 -6.97
N VAL A 316 16.99 18.26 -7.76
CA VAL A 316 15.55 18.38 -8.06
C VAL A 316 14.74 18.12 -6.80
N TYR A 317 15.10 17.15 -5.99
CA TYR A 317 14.45 16.89 -4.70
C TYR A 317 14.73 17.96 -3.64
N LYS A 318 15.95 18.49 -3.55
CA LYS A 318 16.26 19.59 -2.62
C LYS A 318 15.55 20.90 -2.97
N ARG A 319 15.29 21.15 -4.25
CA ARG A 319 14.76 22.45 -4.72
C ARG A 319 13.23 22.53 -4.74
N ASN A 320 12.52 21.42 -4.89
CA ASN A 320 11.10 21.44 -5.26
C ASN A 320 10.18 20.53 -4.45
N GLY A 321 10.52 20.01 -3.29
CA GLY A 321 9.61 19.15 -2.50
C GLY A 321 8.39 18.70 -3.35
N SER A 322 7.79 17.66 -3.35
CA SER A 322 6.64 17.11 -4.12
C SER A 322 6.18 17.78 -5.46
N TYR A 323 6.66 18.98 -5.81
CA TYR A 323 6.19 19.77 -6.98
C TYR A 323 6.84 19.38 -8.32
N ALA A 324 8.06 18.81 -8.31
CA ALA A 324 8.80 18.48 -9.54
C ALA A 324 8.19 17.29 -10.30
N MET A 325 7.43 16.42 -9.64
CA MET A 325 6.78 15.26 -10.26
C MET A 325 5.50 15.59 -11.05
N LYS A 326 4.93 16.81 -10.90
CA LYS A 326 3.77 17.26 -11.70
C LYS A 326 4.13 17.67 -13.12
N LYS A 327 5.42 17.92 -13.43
CA LYS A 327 5.89 18.33 -14.76
C LYS A 327 6.46 17.19 -15.61
N LEU A 328 6.51 15.96 -15.08
CA LEU A 328 6.92 14.77 -15.82
C LEU A 328 5.72 13.90 -16.27
N LYS A 329 4.53 14.50 -16.24
CA LYS A 329 3.32 13.93 -16.86
C LYS A 329 3.23 14.30 -18.32
#